data_f3a8f55e9398ff65d4f0c16bff95c944
#
_entry.id   f3a8f55e9398ff65d4f0c16bff95c944
#
_cell.length_a   1.000
_cell.length_b   1.000
_cell.length_c   1.000
_cell.angle_alpha   90.00
_cell.angle_beta   90.00
_cell.angle_gamma   90.00
#
_symmetry.space_group_name_H-M   'P 1'
#
loop_
_entity.id
_entity.type
_entity.pdbx_description
1 polymer ?
#
loop_
_entity_poly.entity_id
_entity_poly.type
_entity_poly.pdbx_seq_one_letter_code
_entity_poly.pdbx_strand_id
1 'polypeptide(L)'
;PDEVGAAAVAFMDGLTEAFGLDGSSVLDVDGLELELNVDGSELGLLVGPGGRTLNAVQDLARVAAQRRLGDHETRLRIDVAGYRERREAALAKFASDVAEQVRASGTPRSLEAMSSADRKVIHDVLNDEDGVSSRSVGEDPDRRIIVDPA
;
A
#
# COMPACT_ATOMS: atom_id res chain seq x y z
N PRO A 1 19.06 9.24 -10.25
CA PRO A 1 17.74 8.62 -10.56
C PRO A 1 17.82 7.55 -11.63
N ASP A 2 18.52 7.81 -12.74
CA ASP A 2 18.55 6.87 -13.88
C ASP A 2 19.15 5.51 -13.52
N GLU A 3 20.24 5.49 -12.77
CA GLU A 3 20.86 4.24 -12.32
C GLU A 3 19.98 3.49 -11.31
N VAL A 4 19.32 4.22 -10.41
CA VAL A 4 18.38 3.64 -9.46
C VAL A 4 17.17 3.06 -10.19
N GLY A 5 16.64 3.78 -11.16
CA GLY A 5 15.54 3.32 -12.00
C GLY A 5 15.88 2.05 -12.77
N ALA A 6 17.03 2.03 -13.43
CA ALA A 6 17.49 0.85 -14.17
C ALA A 6 17.72 -0.36 -13.25
N ALA A 7 18.30 -0.15 -12.07
CA ALA A 7 18.51 -1.21 -11.09
C ALA A 7 17.19 -1.74 -10.53
N ALA A 8 16.21 -0.87 -10.29
CA ALA A 8 14.88 -1.26 -9.83
C ALA A 8 14.13 -2.10 -10.88
N VAL A 9 14.17 -1.68 -12.14
CA VAL A 9 13.59 -2.44 -13.26
C VAL A 9 14.23 -3.82 -13.36
N ALA A 10 15.56 -3.89 -13.34
CA ALA A 10 16.29 -5.16 -13.41
C ALA A 10 15.92 -6.08 -12.24
N PHE A 11 15.81 -5.54 -11.03
CA PHE A 11 15.41 -6.29 -9.85
C PHE A 11 13.99 -6.85 -9.99
N MET A 12 13.02 -6.01 -10.39
CA MET A 12 11.62 -6.45 -10.52
C MET A 12 11.41 -7.42 -11.66
N ASP A 13 12.09 -7.24 -12.80
CA ASP A 13 12.04 -8.18 -13.92
C ASP A 13 12.63 -9.53 -13.53
N GLY A 14 13.76 -9.53 -12.83
CA GLY A 14 14.39 -10.75 -12.32
C GLY A 14 13.53 -11.47 -11.29
N LEU A 15 12.89 -10.73 -10.39
CA LEU A 15 12.00 -11.30 -9.38
C LEU A 15 10.75 -11.92 -10.02
N THR A 16 10.14 -11.21 -10.95
CA THR A 16 8.95 -11.67 -11.70
C THR A 16 9.27 -12.95 -12.46
N GLU A 17 10.40 -13.00 -13.14
CA GLU A 17 10.89 -14.18 -13.85
C GLU A 17 11.17 -15.34 -12.89
N ALA A 18 11.81 -15.07 -11.76
CA ALA A 18 12.14 -16.09 -10.76
C ALA A 18 10.90 -16.77 -10.17
N PHE A 19 9.79 -16.03 -10.05
CA PHE A 19 8.50 -16.59 -9.64
C PHE A 19 7.72 -17.26 -10.78
N GLY A 20 8.24 -17.25 -12.00
CA GLY A 20 7.55 -17.83 -13.15
C GLY A 20 6.31 -17.05 -13.57
N LEU A 21 6.28 -15.75 -13.30
CA LEU A 21 5.15 -14.88 -13.61
C LEU A 21 5.38 -14.10 -14.90
N ASP A 22 4.31 -13.82 -15.64
CA ASP A 22 4.33 -12.96 -16.80
C ASP A 22 3.97 -11.53 -16.38
N GLY A 23 4.95 -10.67 -16.41
CA GLY A 23 4.77 -9.25 -16.08
C GLY A 23 5.79 -8.39 -16.79
N SER A 24 5.43 -7.14 -17.00
CA SER A 24 6.31 -6.13 -17.57
C SER A 24 6.38 -4.90 -16.69
N SER A 25 7.60 -4.41 -16.48
CA SER A 25 7.85 -3.23 -15.66
C SER A 25 7.77 -1.96 -16.50
N VAL A 26 7.06 -0.97 -15.98
CA VAL A 26 6.98 0.38 -16.54
C VAL A 26 7.48 1.34 -15.47
N LEU A 27 8.49 2.14 -15.83
CA LEU A 27 9.11 3.12 -14.94
C LEU A 27 8.68 4.53 -15.33
N ASP A 28 8.11 5.25 -14.38
CA ASP A 28 7.85 6.67 -14.47
C ASP A 28 8.90 7.43 -13.63
N VAL A 29 9.45 8.48 -14.18
CA VAL A 29 10.47 9.30 -13.52
C VAL A 29 10.00 10.75 -13.50
N ASP A 30 9.85 11.31 -12.31
CA ASP A 30 9.57 12.73 -12.12
C ASP A 30 10.58 13.30 -11.10
N GLY A 31 11.67 13.83 -11.62
CA GLY A 31 12.79 14.32 -10.80
C GLY A 31 13.41 13.19 -9.97
N LEU A 32 13.25 13.28 -8.66
CA LEU A 32 13.74 12.26 -7.71
C LEU A 32 12.65 11.23 -7.32
N GLU A 33 11.44 11.39 -7.82
CA GLU A 33 10.37 10.43 -7.61
C GLU A 33 10.38 9.39 -8.73
N LEU A 34 10.54 8.14 -8.36
CA LEU A 34 10.49 7.00 -9.28
C LEU A 34 9.30 6.12 -8.91
N GLU A 35 8.42 5.89 -9.87
CA GLU A 35 7.32 4.95 -9.71
C GLU A 35 7.46 3.82 -10.72
N LEU A 36 7.63 2.61 -10.22
CA LEU A 36 7.75 1.41 -11.02
C LEU A 36 6.51 0.56 -10.85
N ASN A 37 5.80 0.34 -11.96
CA ASN A 37 4.62 -0.50 -12.00
C ASN A 37 4.91 -1.79 -12.76
N VAL A 38 4.57 -2.93 -12.16
CA VAL A 38 4.60 -4.22 -12.83
C VAL A 38 3.19 -4.55 -13.28
N ASP A 39 2.99 -4.59 -14.59
CA ASP A 39 1.71 -4.91 -15.21
C ASP A 39 1.69 -6.35 -15.69
N GLY A 40 0.55 -6.97 -15.56
CA GLY A 40 0.32 -8.34 -16.00
C GLY A 40 -0.92 -8.94 -15.35
N SER A 41 -1.26 -10.14 -15.76
CA SER A 41 -2.31 -10.96 -15.15
C SER A 41 -1.68 -11.90 -14.11
N GLU A 42 -2.43 -12.30 -13.10
CA GLU A 42 -2.00 -13.31 -12.13
C GLU A 42 -0.73 -12.95 -11.32
N LEU A 43 -0.55 -11.68 -10.99
CA LEU A 43 0.59 -11.18 -10.21
C LEU A 43 0.34 -11.19 -8.68
N GLY A 44 -0.66 -11.90 -8.22
CA GLY A 44 -1.07 -11.93 -6.80
C GLY A 44 0.03 -12.39 -5.83
N LEU A 45 0.97 -13.24 -6.28
CA LEU A 45 2.10 -13.68 -5.45
C LEU A 45 3.05 -12.53 -5.08
N LEU A 46 3.12 -11.48 -5.91
CA LEU A 46 3.95 -10.30 -5.65
C LEU A 46 3.26 -9.29 -4.73
N VAL A 47 1.97 -9.45 -4.51
CA VAL A 47 1.17 -8.56 -3.65
C VAL A 47 0.99 -9.16 -2.26
N GLY A 48 0.52 -10.39 -2.18
CA GLY A 48 0.24 -11.09 -0.93
C GLY A 48 -0.99 -10.55 -0.18
N PRO A 49 -1.34 -11.17 0.96
CA PRO A 49 -2.48 -10.74 1.76
C PRO A 49 -2.30 -9.31 2.29
N GLY A 50 -3.24 -8.44 2.00
CA GLY A 50 -3.20 -7.04 2.42
C GLY A 50 -2.01 -6.23 1.90
N GLY A 51 -1.34 -6.70 0.84
CA GLY A 51 -0.17 -6.04 0.27
C GLY A 51 1.13 -6.28 1.04
N ARG A 52 1.17 -7.24 1.96
CA ARG A 52 2.37 -7.53 2.79
C ARG A 52 3.57 -7.94 1.95
N THR A 53 3.36 -8.79 0.95
CA THR A 53 4.43 -9.21 0.04
C THR A 53 4.91 -8.03 -0.79
N LEU A 54 4.00 -7.20 -1.29
CA LEU A 54 4.36 -5.99 -2.04
C LEU A 54 5.21 -5.03 -1.20
N ASN A 55 4.87 -4.83 0.07
CA ASN A 55 5.67 -3.99 0.97
C ASN A 55 7.08 -4.56 1.17
N ALA A 56 7.21 -5.87 1.35
CA ALA A 56 8.51 -6.55 1.46
C ALA A 56 9.31 -6.44 0.16
N VAL A 57 8.66 -6.61 -0.98
CA VAL A 57 9.27 -6.45 -2.31
C VAL A 57 9.79 -5.03 -2.51
N GLN A 58 9.00 -4.02 -2.10
CA GLN A 58 9.44 -2.63 -2.17
C GLN A 58 10.69 -2.37 -1.31
N ASP A 59 10.74 -2.92 -0.11
CA ASP A 59 11.92 -2.79 0.76
C ASP A 59 13.15 -3.46 0.14
N LEU A 60 13.00 -4.65 -0.44
CA LEU A 60 14.08 -5.33 -1.16
C LEU A 60 14.53 -4.57 -2.40
N ALA A 61 13.60 -4.02 -3.16
CA ALA A 61 13.92 -3.20 -4.33
C ALA A 61 14.73 -1.95 -3.97
N ARG A 62 14.38 -1.31 -2.87
CA ARG A 62 15.14 -0.17 -2.33
C ARG A 62 16.56 -0.57 -1.94
N VAL A 63 16.74 -1.72 -1.31
CA VAL A 63 18.08 -2.24 -0.98
C VAL A 63 18.86 -2.52 -2.25
N ALA A 64 18.27 -3.21 -3.21
CA ALA A 64 18.93 -3.59 -4.46
C ALA A 64 19.28 -2.39 -5.35
N ALA A 65 18.42 -1.36 -5.38
CA ALA A 65 18.58 -0.23 -6.28
C ALA A 65 19.22 0.99 -5.62
N GLN A 66 18.83 1.32 -4.39
CA GLN A 66 19.26 2.56 -3.73
C GLN A 66 20.47 2.36 -2.82
N ARG A 67 20.40 1.43 -1.88
CA ARG A 67 21.50 1.23 -0.92
C ARG A 67 22.79 0.77 -1.58
N ARG A 68 22.66 -0.11 -2.57
CA ARG A 68 23.80 -0.61 -3.33
C ARG A 68 24.54 0.50 -4.11
N LEU A 69 23.77 1.49 -4.61
CA LEU A 69 24.32 2.65 -5.34
C LEU A 69 24.66 3.84 -4.43
N GLY A 70 24.40 3.72 -3.12
CA GLY A 70 24.60 4.82 -2.16
C GLY A 70 23.63 5.98 -2.36
N ASP A 71 22.50 5.75 -2.97
CA ASP A 71 21.48 6.77 -3.21
C ASP A 71 20.55 6.91 -2.00
N HIS A 72 20.44 8.11 -1.46
CA HIS A 72 19.60 8.45 -0.31
C HIS A 72 18.56 9.54 -0.63
N GLU A 73 18.57 10.04 -1.85
CA GLU A 73 17.73 11.16 -2.26
C GLU A 73 16.53 10.72 -3.10
N THR A 74 16.72 9.71 -3.94
CA THR A 74 15.66 9.18 -4.80
C THR A 74 14.59 8.47 -3.99
N ARG A 75 13.33 8.71 -4.32
CA ARG A 75 12.18 8.02 -3.74
C ARG A 75 11.67 6.98 -4.72
N LEU A 76 11.83 5.72 -4.38
CA LEU A 76 11.40 4.60 -5.19
C LEU A 76 10.11 4.00 -4.62
N ARG A 77 9.07 3.98 -5.44
CA ARG A 77 7.80 3.33 -5.15
C ARG A 77 7.55 2.20 -6.14
N ILE A 78 7.22 1.02 -5.61
CA ILE A 78 6.86 -0.15 -6.41
C ILE A 78 5.37 -0.40 -6.26
N ASP A 79 4.70 -0.63 -7.38
CA ASP A 79 3.32 -1.14 -7.39
C ASP A 79 3.20 -2.32 -8.37
N VAL A 80 2.21 -3.16 -8.15
CA VAL A 80 1.95 -4.35 -8.94
C VAL A 80 0.47 -4.37 -9.32
N ALA A 81 0.21 -4.41 -10.62
CA ALA A 81 -1.14 -4.52 -11.19
C ALA A 81 -2.13 -3.46 -10.65
N GLY A 82 -1.67 -2.26 -10.33
CA GLY A 82 -2.49 -1.18 -9.80
C GLY A 82 -3.07 -1.47 -8.40
N TYR A 83 -2.39 -2.31 -7.63
CA TYR A 83 -2.91 -2.78 -6.33
C TYR A 83 -3.17 -1.64 -5.35
N ARG A 84 -2.24 -0.68 -5.21
CA ARG A 84 -2.35 0.38 -4.20
C ARG A 84 -3.58 1.26 -4.38
N GLU A 85 -3.87 1.64 -5.62
CA GLU A 85 -5.06 2.43 -5.94
C GLU A 85 -6.35 1.67 -5.68
N ARG A 86 -6.41 0.38 -6.10
CA ARG A 86 -7.58 -0.47 -5.84
C ARG A 86 -7.79 -0.72 -4.34
N ARG A 87 -6.72 -0.90 -3.59
CA ARG A 87 -6.78 -1.08 -2.13
C ARG A 87 -7.30 0.17 -1.44
N GLU A 88 -6.79 1.33 -1.83
CA GLU A 88 -7.25 2.61 -1.31
C GLU A 88 -8.74 2.84 -1.57
N ALA A 89 -9.21 2.58 -2.79
CA ALA A 89 -10.62 2.69 -3.16
C ALA A 89 -11.50 1.72 -2.35
N ALA A 90 -11.05 0.48 -2.18
CA ALA A 90 -11.77 -0.53 -1.40
C ALA A 90 -11.86 -0.16 0.08
N LEU A 91 -10.77 0.35 0.66
CA LEU A 91 -10.73 0.81 2.05
C LEU A 91 -11.61 2.06 2.26
N ALA A 92 -11.61 2.98 1.31
CA ALA A 92 -12.45 4.18 1.36
C ALA A 92 -13.94 3.81 1.37
N LYS A 93 -14.34 2.90 0.50
CA LYS A 93 -15.72 2.38 0.47
C LYS A 93 -16.08 1.67 1.77
N PHE A 94 -15.20 0.81 2.26
CA PHE A 94 -15.40 0.11 3.54
C PHE A 94 -15.55 1.09 4.70
N ALA A 95 -14.73 2.13 4.77
CA ALA A 95 -14.82 3.15 5.81
C ALA A 95 -16.16 3.89 5.79
N SER A 96 -16.65 4.26 4.60
CA SER A 96 -17.97 4.90 4.46
C SER A 96 -19.10 3.96 4.90
N ASP A 97 -19.04 2.69 4.54
CA ASP A 97 -20.03 1.69 4.95
C ASP A 97 -20.05 1.51 6.48
N VAL A 98 -18.87 1.45 7.11
CA VAL A 98 -18.75 1.37 8.58
C VAL A 98 -19.31 2.62 9.26
N ALA A 99 -19.02 3.81 8.72
CA ALA A 99 -19.55 5.05 9.25
C ALA A 99 -21.08 5.05 9.27
N GLU A 100 -21.69 4.59 8.19
CA GLU A 100 -23.14 4.47 8.08
C GLU A 100 -23.71 3.49 9.11
N GLN A 101 -23.07 2.34 9.29
CA GLN A 101 -23.47 1.35 10.30
C GLN A 101 -23.36 1.88 11.74
N VAL A 102 -22.28 2.59 12.05
CA VAL A 102 -22.06 3.18 13.38
C VAL A 102 -23.09 4.29 13.67
N ARG A 103 -23.39 5.13 12.69
CA ARG A 103 -24.44 6.15 12.82
C ARG A 103 -25.81 5.50 13.09
N ALA A 104 -26.14 4.47 12.35
CA ALA A 104 -27.42 3.79 12.47
C ALA A 104 -27.59 3.04 13.80
N SER A 105 -26.53 2.37 14.27
CA SER A 105 -26.58 1.55 15.50
C SER A 105 -26.30 2.35 16.78
N GLY A 106 -25.58 3.46 16.68
CA GLY A 106 -25.10 4.20 17.85
C GLY A 106 -24.05 3.45 18.68
N THR A 107 -23.47 2.37 18.13
CA THR A 107 -22.53 1.48 18.81
C THR A 107 -21.16 1.57 18.16
N PRO A 108 -20.07 1.70 18.95
CA PRO A 108 -18.70 1.64 18.41
C PRO A 108 -18.41 0.34 17.68
N ARG A 109 -17.58 0.40 16.65
CA ARG A 109 -17.12 -0.77 15.92
C ARG A 109 -15.60 -0.83 15.88
N SER A 110 -15.06 -1.98 16.30
CA SER A 110 -13.63 -2.27 16.17
C SER A 110 -13.37 -2.96 14.83
N LEU A 111 -12.40 -2.44 14.09
CA LEU A 111 -11.96 -3.02 12.81
C LEU A 111 -10.82 -4.00 13.05
N GLU A 112 -10.53 -4.81 12.06
CA GLU A 112 -9.39 -5.72 12.10
C GLU A 112 -8.06 -4.95 12.12
N ALA A 113 -7.00 -5.60 12.60
CA ALA A 113 -5.65 -5.04 12.56
C ALA A 113 -5.23 -4.74 11.11
N MET A 114 -4.61 -3.59 10.91
CA MET A 114 -4.19 -3.11 9.60
C MET A 114 -2.85 -2.39 9.69
N SER A 115 -2.16 -2.29 8.54
CA SER A 115 -0.97 -1.47 8.43
C SER A 115 -1.25 0.02 8.68
N SER A 116 -0.22 0.78 9.00
CA SER A 116 -0.37 2.23 9.19
C SER A 116 -0.87 2.94 7.93
N ALA A 117 -0.46 2.47 6.74
CA ALA A 117 -0.93 3.02 5.47
C ALA A 117 -2.44 2.80 5.28
N ASP A 118 -2.94 1.60 5.54
CA ASP A 118 -4.37 1.28 5.46
C ASP A 118 -5.18 2.07 6.49
N ARG A 119 -4.70 2.16 7.73
CA ARG A 119 -5.35 2.94 8.78
C ARG A 119 -5.44 4.43 8.43
N LYS A 120 -4.42 4.97 7.79
CA LYS A 120 -4.43 6.36 7.33
C LYS A 120 -5.55 6.62 6.34
N VAL A 121 -5.75 5.74 5.36
CA VAL A 121 -6.84 5.86 4.38
C VAL A 121 -8.20 5.91 5.09
N ILE A 122 -8.41 4.98 6.03
CA ILE A 122 -9.67 4.91 6.78
C ILE A 122 -9.89 6.15 7.65
N HIS A 123 -8.88 6.61 8.38
CA HIS A 123 -8.97 7.84 9.18
C HIS A 123 -9.31 9.06 8.33
N ASP A 124 -8.65 9.20 7.18
CA ASP A 124 -8.87 10.34 6.28
C ASP A 124 -10.32 10.36 5.76
N VAL A 125 -10.86 9.21 5.39
CA VAL A 125 -12.27 9.10 4.96
C VAL A 125 -13.23 9.41 6.12
N LEU A 126 -13.00 8.84 7.30
CA LEU A 126 -13.86 9.04 8.45
C LEU A 126 -13.83 10.48 8.98
N ASN A 127 -12.73 11.20 8.80
CA ASN A 127 -12.64 12.61 9.15
C ASN A 127 -13.60 13.49 8.34
N ASP A 128 -13.94 13.07 7.12
CA ASP A 128 -14.88 13.77 6.24
C ASP A 128 -16.32 13.29 6.44
N GLU A 129 -16.54 12.27 7.26
CA GLU A 129 -17.87 11.73 7.56
C GLU A 129 -18.46 12.38 8.82
N ASP A 130 -19.72 12.81 8.75
CA ASP A 130 -20.43 13.37 9.89
C ASP A 130 -20.97 12.28 10.82
N GLY A 131 -21.00 12.58 12.11
CA GLY A 131 -21.61 11.71 13.12
C GLY A 131 -20.77 10.53 13.55
N VAL A 132 -19.51 10.47 13.17
CA VAL A 132 -18.54 9.43 13.58
C VAL A 132 -17.18 10.04 13.86
N SER A 133 -16.40 9.36 14.68
CA SER A 133 -14.99 9.65 14.92
C SER A 133 -14.18 8.36 14.89
N SER A 134 -12.89 8.46 14.71
CA SER A 134 -12.01 7.29 14.65
C SER A 134 -10.78 7.47 15.52
N ARG A 135 -10.31 6.37 16.10
CA ARG A 135 -9.08 6.33 16.90
C ARG A 135 -8.35 5.02 16.66
N SER A 136 -7.03 5.06 16.71
CA SER A 136 -6.20 3.85 16.64
C SER A 136 -5.87 3.35 18.03
N VAL A 137 -5.94 2.03 18.24
CA VAL A 137 -5.61 1.37 19.51
C VAL A 137 -4.68 0.19 19.27
N GLY A 138 -3.94 -0.18 20.31
CA GLY A 138 -3.01 -1.30 20.26
C GLY A 138 -1.65 -0.92 19.68
N GLU A 139 -0.80 -1.91 19.55
CA GLU A 139 0.55 -1.79 19.00
C GLU A 139 0.70 -2.73 17.79
N ASP A 140 1.56 -2.34 16.84
CA ASP A 140 1.85 -3.20 15.70
C ASP A 140 2.39 -4.57 16.17
N PRO A 141 2.00 -5.69 15.54
CA PRO A 141 1.18 -5.79 14.32
C PRO A 141 -0.35 -5.81 14.57
N ASP A 142 -0.80 -5.66 15.81
CA ASP A 142 -2.22 -5.80 16.19
C ASP A 142 -2.97 -4.46 16.25
N ARG A 143 -2.32 -3.37 15.85
CA ARG A 143 -2.89 -2.03 15.87
C ARG A 143 -4.07 -1.92 14.91
N ARG A 144 -5.16 -1.36 15.41
CA ARG A 144 -6.45 -1.29 14.70
C ARG A 144 -7.18 0.01 14.98
N ILE A 145 -8.23 0.25 14.21
CA ILE A 145 -9.10 1.41 14.34
C ILE A 145 -10.38 1.01 15.08
N ILE A 146 -10.83 1.88 15.96
CA ILE A 146 -12.18 1.87 16.51
C ILE A 146 -12.93 3.08 15.96
N VAL A 147 -14.12 2.83 15.44
CA VAL A 147 -15.03 3.85 14.93
C VAL A 147 -16.11 4.08 15.98
N ASP A 148 -16.15 5.29 16.51
CA ASP A 148 -17.10 5.68 17.56
C ASP A 148 -18.22 6.55 16.96
N PRO A 149 -19.46 6.44 17.48
CA PRO A 149 -20.49 7.44 17.19
C PRO A 149 -20.10 8.78 17.82
N ALA A 150 -20.29 9.84 17.09
CA ALA A 150 -19.96 11.18 17.56
C ALA A 150 -21.19 11.95 18.03
#